data_9a1877df6bd75b76ef56591f3f0a6527
#
_entry.id   9a1877df6bd75b76ef56591f3f0a6527
#
_cell.length_a   1.000
_cell.length_b   1.000
_cell.length_c   1.000
_cell.angle_alpha   90.00
_cell.angle_beta   90.00
_cell.angle_gamma   90.00
#
_symmetry.space_group_name_H-M   'P 1'
#
loop_
_entity.id
_entity.type
_entity.pdbx_description
1 polymer ?
#
loop_
_entity_poly.entity_id
_entity_poly.type
_entity_poly.pdbx_seq_one_letter_code
_entity_poly.pdbx_strand_id
1 'polypeptide(L)'
;SSPATTIMVVSFVNAGLLTLAQAIGVIMGANIGTTVTSWIMAIFGFSYDISTISFPLIALGFLMMLNKKNKKIHDLGEIIIGFALFFVGFAKLKETSGILLDNLDLTGLQALTNLHLGPVNVSVLIFLLIGTVMTVCFQSSAATMAIIMLLITTGVIPFKLAAAMILGENIGTTIAANIAASVGNTTAKRAAMAHTVFNVFGVLWVLAIFPLFLNFIGFIISSTGLPDPNTTDLTDTANSDTIKMSLLYSVTTMHTLFNVTNTLILIWFIPQIEKIVSWIIPAPKEKEVFRLKYIQGGPLSTAELSLDEAEQEIVHFAEICYNDFGYMRQAIV
;
A
#
# COMPACT_ATOMS: atom_id res chain seq x y z
N SER A 1 6.32 2.18 0.32
CA SER A 1 5.32 1.10 0.50
C SER A 1 4.57 1.28 1.81
N SER A 2 3.25 1.50 1.75
CA SER A 2 2.39 1.65 2.94
C SER A 2 2.47 0.41 3.87
N PRO A 3 2.47 -0.84 3.38
CA PRO A 3 2.65 -2.00 4.26
C PRO A 3 3.96 -1.97 5.05
N ALA A 4 5.07 -1.68 4.39
CA ALA A 4 6.37 -1.65 5.06
C ALA A 4 6.42 -0.56 6.15
N THR A 5 5.94 0.66 5.84
CA THR A 5 5.85 1.75 6.81
C THR A 5 4.94 1.38 7.97
N THR A 6 3.77 0.77 7.71
CA THR A 6 2.84 0.37 8.76
C THR A 6 3.43 -0.71 9.67
N ILE A 7 4.13 -1.72 9.12
CA ILE A 7 4.82 -2.76 9.90
C ILE A 7 5.89 -2.13 10.80
N MET A 8 6.67 -1.19 10.28
CA MET A 8 7.67 -0.46 11.06
C MET A 8 7.01 0.36 12.18
N VAL A 9 5.93 1.07 11.90
CA VAL A 9 5.16 1.84 12.91
C VAL A 9 4.57 0.91 13.97
N VAL A 10 4.01 -0.24 13.57
CA VAL A 10 3.52 -1.28 14.50
C VAL A 10 4.64 -1.76 15.40
N SER A 11 5.85 -1.96 14.86
CA SER A 11 7.03 -2.35 15.65
C SER A 11 7.43 -1.27 16.66
N PHE A 12 7.41 0.01 16.27
CA PHE A 12 7.69 1.13 17.19
C PHE A 12 6.63 1.26 18.29
N VAL A 13 5.36 1.05 17.97
CA VAL A 13 4.30 0.99 18.97
C VAL A 13 4.48 -0.19 19.92
N ASN A 14 4.87 -1.35 19.39
CA ASN A 14 5.16 -2.53 20.18
C ASN A 14 6.30 -2.30 21.17
N ALA A 15 7.33 -1.56 20.75
CA ALA A 15 8.46 -1.16 21.57
C ALA A 15 8.15 0.02 22.52
N GLY A 16 6.95 0.59 22.48
CA GLY A 16 6.57 1.75 23.30
C GLY A 16 7.17 3.08 22.86
N LEU A 17 7.78 3.14 21.67
CA LEU A 17 8.41 4.34 21.11
C LEU A 17 7.39 5.32 20.50
N LEU A 18 6.22 4.85 20.13
CA LEU A 18 5.11 5.66 19.61
C LEU A 18 3.83 5.36 20.38
N THR A 19 3.04 6.40 20.63
CA THR A 19 1.66 6.25 21.10
C THR A 19 0.75 5.76 19.98
N LEU A 20 -0.40 5.21 20.31
CA LEU A 20 -1.38 4.77 19.33
C LEU A 20 -1.85 5.92 18.42
N ALA A 21 -2.12 7.11 18.99
CA ALA A 21 -2.52 8.30 18.23
C ALA A 21 -1.44 8.72 17.20
N GLN A 22 -0.17 8.76 17.61
CA GLN A 22 0.95 9.07 16.73
C GLN A 22 1.06 8.04 15.60
N ALA A 23 0.94 6.77 15.92
CA ALA A 23 0.96 5.69 14.94
C ALA A 23 -0.16 5.83 13.90
N ILE A 24 -1.39 6.13 14.32
CA ILE A 24 -2.52 6.36 13.42
C ILE A 24 -2.21 7.50 12.44
N GLY A 25 -1.65 8.61 12.93
CA GLY A 25 -1.27 9.74 12.08
C GLY A 25 -0.20 9.38 11.03
N VAL A 26 0.83 8.61 11.42
CA VAL A 26 1.87 8.13 10.48
C VAL A 26 1.28 7.16 9.44
N ILE A 27 0.39 6.26 9.85
CA ILE A 27 -0.29 5.30 8.95
C ILE A 27 -1.15 6.05 7.91
N MET A 28 -1.89 7.09 8.34
CA MET A 28 -2.64 7.96 7.42
C MET A 28 -1.72 8.62 6.38
N GLY A 29 -0.58 9.15 6.83
CA GLY A 29 0.42 9.73 5.94
C GLY A 29 1.04 8.71 4.97
N ALA A 30 1.29 7.49 5.42
CA ALA A 30 1.79 6.41 4.59
C ALA A 30 0.82 6.03 3.45
N ASN A 31 -0.50 6.06 3.71
CA ASN A 31 -1.51 5.82 2.67
C ASN A 31 -1.50 6.91 1.59
N ILE A 32 -1.33 8.18 1.96
CA ILE A 32 -1.12 9.26 0.98
C ILE A 32 0.17 9.00 0.19
N GLY A 33 1.27 8.67 0.88
CA GLY A 33 2.57 8.41 0.24
C GLY A 33 2.54 7.29 -0.81
N THR A 34 1.70 6.28 -0.62
CA THR A 34 1.53 5.18 -1.59
C THR A 34 1.04 5.68 -2.96
N THR A 35 0.28 6.76 -3.00
CA THR A 35 -0.25 7.30 -4.26
C THR A 35 0.84 7.87 -5.17
N VAL A 36 1.97 8.30 -4.62
CA VAL A 36 3.13 8.76 -5.39
C VAL A 36 3.66 7.66 -6.32
N THR A 37 3.67 6.41 -5.84
CA THR A 37 4.08 5.27 -6.68
C THR A 37 3.18 5.10 -7.89
N SER A 38 1.86 5.31 -7.73
CA SER A 38 0.89 5.23 -8.83
C SER A 38 1.17 6.31 -9.89
N TRP A 39 1.51 7.54 -9.48
CA TRP A 39 1.91 8.61 -10.40
C TRP A 39 3.21 8.28 -11.13
N ILE A 40 4.20 7.76 -10.42
CA ILE A 40 5.46 7.31 -11.03
C ILE A 40 5.20 6.24 -12.10
N MET A 41 4.34 5.26 -11.81
CA MET A 41 3.97 4.23 -12.79
C MET A 41 3.21 4.79 -13.98
N ALA A 42 2.23 5.67 -13.77
CA ALA A 42 1.43 6.26 -14.84
C ALA A 42 2.31 7.09 -15.78
N ILE A 43 3.17 7.95 -15.24
CA ILE A 43 4.01 8.86 -16.04
C ILE A 43 5.17 8.09 -16.68
N PHE A 44 5.95 7.38 -15.88
CA PHE A 44 7.20 6.79 -16.34
C PHE A 44 7.06 5.34 -16.84
N GLY A 45 6.11 4.58 -16.32
CA GLY A 45 5.93 3.18 -16.67
C GLY A 45 5.13 2.96 -17.97
N PHE A 46 4.18 3.84 -18.25
CA PHE A 46 3.31 3.72 -19.43
C PHE A 46 3.61 4.74 -20.53
N SER A 47 3.93 6.00 -20.17
CA SER A 47 4.15 7.07 -21.15
C SER A 47 5.57 7.07 -21.72
N TYR A 48 6.55 6.57 -20.97
CA TYR A 48 7.95 6.48 -21.39
C TYR A 48 8.46 5.06 -21.25
N ASP A 49 9.26 4.60 -22.22
CA ASP A 49 9.96 3.31 -22.11
C ASP A 49 11.26 3.48 -21.30
N ILE A 50 11.10 3.51 -19.97
CA ILE A 50 12.24 3.61 -19.05
C ILE A 50 13.04 2.30 -18.97
N SER A 51 12.50 1.18 -19.46
CA SER A 51 13.21 -0.10 -19.43
C SER A 51 14.57 -0.02 -20.12
N THR A 52 14.68 0.72 -21.20
CA THR A 52 15.94 0.96 -21.94
C THR A 52 16.98 1.69 -21.09
N ILE A 53 16.55 2.64 -20.22
CA ILE A 53 17.44 3.41 -19.34
C ILE A 53 17.74 2.67 -18.04
N SER A 54 16.94 1.66 -17.69
CA SER A 54 17.08 0.96 -16.41
C SER A 54 18.42 0.24 -16.27
N PHE A 55 18.92 -0.41 -17.34
CA PHE A 55 20.23 -1.09 -17.28
C PHE A 55 21.40 -0.13 -17.07
N PRO A 56 21.53 1.00 -17.79
CA PRO A 56 22.49 2.04 -17.45
C PRO A 56 22.37 2.58 -16.03
N LEU A 57 21.14 2.77 -15.52
CA LEU A 57 20.91 3.22 -14.14
C LEU A 57 21.39 2.19 -13.12
N ILE A 58 21.17 0.90 -13.33
CA ILE A 58 21.70 -0.17 -12.48
C ILE A 58 23.23 -0.11 -12.43
N ALA A 59 23.88 0.03 -13.60
CA ALA A 59 25.34 0.13 -13.67
C ALA A 59 25.86 1.38 -12.91
N LEU A 60 25.22 2.54 -13.10
CA LEU A 60 25.57 3.77 -12.40
C LEU A 60 25.37 3.61 -10.88
N GLY A 61 24.22 3.10 -10.45
CA GLY A 61 23.93 2.88 -9.03
C GLY A 61 24.92 1.90 -8.41
N PHE A 62 25.29 0.85 -9.10
CA PHE A 62 26.31 -0.10 -8.65
C PHE A 62 27.67 0.58 -8.44
N LEU A 63 28.12 1.40 -9.39
CA LEU A 63 29.36 2.16 -9.24
C LEU A 63 29.33 3.12 -8.05
N MET A 64 28.16 3.73 -7.79
CA MET A 64 27.97 4.60 -6.63
C MET A 64 28.01 3.82 -5.31
N MET A 65 27.47 2.61 -5.25
CA MET A 65 27.54 1.73 -4.07
C MET A 65 28.96 1.25 -3.74
N LEU A 66 29.86 1.24 -4.69
CA LEU A 66 31.29 0.93 -4.43
C LEU A 66 31.99 2.01 -3.61
N ASN A 67 31.39 3.20 -3.47
CA ASN A 67 31.96 4.30 -2.68
C ASN A 67 31.71 4.11 -1.18
N LYS A 68 32.55 3.28 -0.54
CA LYS A 68 32.50 3.03 0.92
C LYS A 68 32.86 4.26 1.78
N LYS A 69 33.48 5.30 1.21
CA LYS A 69 33.91 6.49 1.96
C LYS A 69 32.78 7.50 2.18
N ASN A 70 31.81 7.55 1.28
CA ASN A 70 30.70 8.49 1.37
C ASN A 70 29.37 7.75 1.40
N LYS A 71 28.82 7.58 2.60
CA LYS A 71 27.56 6.90 2.84
C LYS A 71 26.40 7.47 1.99
N LYS A 72 26.35 8.80 1.80
CA LYS A 72 25.27 9.43 1.00
C LYS A 72 25.32 9.00 -0.47
N ILE A 73 26.53 8.83 -1.05
CA ILE A 73 26.68 8.35 -2.42
C ILE A 73 26.30 6.86 -2.51
N HIS A 74 26.72 6.07 -1.53
CA HIS A 74 26.33 4.66 -1.44
C HIS A 74 24.81 4.51 -1.38
N ASP A 75 24.14 5.19 -0.43
CA ASP A 75 22.68 5.11 -0.23
C ASP A 75 21.90 5.61 -1.46
N LEU A 76 22.42 6.65 -2.13
CA LEU A 76 21.85 7.12 -3.41
C LEU A 76 21.99 6.05 -4.51
N GLY A 77 23.10 5.32 -4.54
CA GLY A 77 23.29 4.18 -5.44
C GLY A 77 22.25 3.09 -5.23
N GLU A 78 21.94 2.75 -3.97
CA GLU A 78 20.90 1.79 -3.63
C GLU A 78 19.51 2.25 -4.11
N ILE A 79 19.18 3.53 -3.91
CA ILE A 79 17.91 4.12 -4.38
C ILE A 79 17.81 4.01 -5.91
N ILE A 80 18.88 4.36 -6.63
CA ILE A 80 18.91 4.30 -8.11
C ILE A 80 18.73 2.86 -8.60
N ILE A 81 19.41 1.88 -7.99
CA ILE A 81 19.26 0.47 -8.36
C ILE A 81 17.84 0.00 -8.06
N GLY A 82 17.28 0.30 -6.87
CA GLY A 82 15.92 -0.07 -6.52
C GLY A 82 14.89 0.49 -7.49
N PHE A 83 15.04 1.76 -7.87
CA PHE A 83 14.19 2.42 -8.87
C PHE A 83 14.31 1.75 -10.25
N ALA A 84 15.52 1.49 -10.71
CA ALA A 84 15.75 0.85 -12.00
C ALA A 84 15.20 -0.59 -12.05
N LEU A 85 15.42 -1.39 -11.00
CA LEU A 85 14.87 -2.74 -10.88
C LEU A 85 13.34 -2.75 -10.86
N PHE A 86 12.72 -1.75 -10.21
CA PHE A 86 11.28 -1.59 -10.24
C PHE A 86 10.75 -1.44 -11.68
N PHE A 87 11.40 -0.62 -12.52
CA PHE A 87 10.97 -0.44 -13.90
C PHE A 87 11.30 -1.64 -14.81
N VAL A 88 12.38 -2.36 -14.56
CA VAL A 88 12.64 -3.66 -15.24
C VAL A 88 11.52 -4.66 -14.93
N GLY A 89 11.14 -4.79 -13.65
CA GLY A 89 10.03 -5.66 -13.26
C GLY A 89 8.69 -5.23 -13.86
N PHE A 90 8.43 -3.92 -13.88
CA PHE A 90 7.23 -3.35 -14.46
C PHE A 90 7.15 -3.57 -15.99
N ALA A 91 8.25 -3.40 -16.71
CA ALA A 91 8.32 -3.67 -18.15
C ALA A 91 8.06 -5.17 -18.44
N LYS A 92 8.62 -6.06 -17.63
CA LYS A 92 8.37 -7.51 -17.74
C LYS A 92 6.92 -7.87 -17.43
N LEU A 93 6.30 -7.21 -16.45
CA LEU A 93 4.89 -7.38 -16.16
C LEU A 93 4.04 -6.97 -17.37
N LYS A 94 4.31 -5.83 -18.00
CA LYS A 94 3.61 -5.37 -19.22
C LYS A 94 3.75 -6.38 -20.36
N GLU A 95 4.97 -6.83 -20.65
CA GLU A 95 5.27 -7.79 -21.72
C GLU A 95 4.52 -9.12 -21.49
N THR A 96 4.65 -9.70 -20.30
CA THR A 96 4.02 -10.98 -19.96
C THR A 96 2.50 -10.88 -19.95
N SER A 97 1.94 -9.76 -19.47
CA SER A 97 0.50 -9.57 -19.41
C SER A 97 -0.12 -9.39 -20.80
N GLY A 98 0.59 -8.77 -21.75
CA GLY A 98 0.16 -8.73 -23.16
C GLY A 98 -0.02 -10.15 -23.71
N ILE A 99 1.02 -10.97 -23.57
CA ILE A 99 1.00 -12.38 -24.01
C ILE A 99 -0.12 -13.18 -23.31
N LEU A 100 -0.34 -12.92 -22.01
CA LEU A 100 -1.35 -13.61 -21.23
C LEU A 100 -2.77 -13.21 -21.68
N LEU A 101 -3.03 -11.91 -21.89
CA LEU A 101 -4.32 -11.41 -22.35
C LEU A 101 -4.70 -11.90 -23.75
N ASP A 102 -3.72 -12.05 -24.64
CA ASP A 102 -3.95 -12.58 -25.99
C ASP A 102 -4.35 -14.06 -25.98
N ASN A 103 -3.99 -14.81 -24.94
CA ASN A 103 -4.22 -16.26 -24.82
C ASN A 103 -5.30 -16.63 -23.79
N LEU A 104 -5.79 -15.67 -22.97
CA LEU A 104 -6.83 -15.95 -21.99
C LEU A 104 -8.23 -15.79 -22.58
N ASP A 105 -9.10 -16.76 -22.28
CA ASP A 105 -10.54 -16.59 -22.47
C ASP A 105 -11.09 -15.62 -21.41
N LEU A 106 -11.28 -14.36 -21.81
CA LEU A 106 -11.79 -13.30 -20.96
C LEU A 106 -13.30 -13.28 -20.83
N THR A 107 -14.02 -14.23 -21.48
CA THR A 107 -15.52 -14.29 -21.46
C THR A 107 -16.06 -14.38 -20.04
N GLY A 108 -15.41 -15.16 -19.17
CA GLY A 108 -15.76 -15.25 -17.75
C GLY A 108 -15.61 -13.92 -17.02
N LEU A 109 -14.52 -13.19 -17.26
CA LEU A 109 -14.28 -11.89 -16.64
C LEU A 109 -15.26 -10.83 -17.18
N GLN A 110 -15.51 -10.83 -18.50
CA GLN A 110 -16.49 -9.94 -19.13
C GLN A 110 -17.91 -10.20 -18.60
N ALA A 111 -18.30 -11.44 -18.35
CA ALA A 111 -19.58 -11.76 -17.73
C ALA A 111 -19.72 -11.13 -16.32
N LEU A 112 -18.63 -10.97 -15.58
CA LEU A 112 -18.63 -10.32 -14.28
C LEU A 112 -18.75 -8.80 -14.35
N THR A 113 -18.48 -8.16 -15.50
CA THR A 113 -18.48 -6.69 -15.61
C THR A 113 -19.86 -6.05 -15.56
N ASN A 114 -20.92 -6.81 -15.86
CA ASN A 114 -22.29 -6.31 -16.02
C ASN A 114 -23.33 -7.04 -15.13
N LEU A 115 -22.91 -7.49 -13.95
CA LEU A 115 -23.80 -8.15 -13.01
C LEU A 115 -24.58 -7.13 -12.16
N HIS A 116 -25.90 -7.21 -12.24
CA HIS A 116 -26.83 -6.40 -11.46
C HIS A 116 -27.78 -7.27 -10.64
N LEU A 117 -27.99 -6.95 -9.38
CA LEU A 117 -29.04 -7.51 -8.51
C LEU A 117 -30.00 -6.36 -8.15
N GLY A 118 -31.03 -6.17 -8.96
CA GLY A 118 -31.90 -5.00 -8.82
C GLY A 118 -31.12 -3.71 -9.01
N PRO A 119 -31.24 -2.73 -8.10
CA PRO A 119 -30.53 -1.46 -8.19
C PRO A 119 -29.02 -1.56 -7.84
N VAL A 120 -28.58 -2.68 -7.24
CA VAL A 120 -27.20 -2.87 -6.79
C VAL A 120 -26.34 -3.38 -7.93
N ASN A 121 -25.27 -2.65 -8.24
CA ASN A 121 -24.26 -3.12 -9.17
C ASN A 121 -23.29 -4.07 -8.46
N VAL A 122 -23.56 -5.36 -8.57
CA VAL A 122 -22.78 -6.43 -7.91
C VAL A 122 -21.36 -6.49 -8.45
N SER A 123 -21.15 -6.13 -9.73
CA SER A 123 -19.81 -6.08 -10.33
C SER A 123 -18.87 -5.20 -9.54
N VAL A 124 -19.32 -4.05 -9.01
CA VAL A 124 -18.48 -3.16 -8.18
C VAL A 124 -17.96 -3.88 -6.94
N LEU A 125 -18.82 -4.65 -6.26
CA LEU A 125 -18.43 -5.40 -5.06
C LEU A 125 -17.50 -6.57 -5.39
N ILE A 126 -17.74 -7.25 -6.51
CA ILE A 126 -16.88 -8.35 -6.99
C ILE A 126 -15.48 -7.80 -7.31
N PHE A 127 -15.39 -6.72 -8.07
CA PHE A 127 -14.09 -6.14 -8.44
C PHE A 127 -13.37 -5.51 -7.25
N LEU A 128 -14.08 -4.95 -6.28
CA LEU A 128 -13.52 -4.56 -4.99
C LEU A 128 -12.90 -5.77 -4.28
N LEU A 129 -13.62 -6.89 -4.21
CA LEU A 129 -13.11 -8.13 -3.61
C LEU A 129 -11.89 -8.66 -4.38
N ILE A 130 -11.92 -8.64 -5.71
CA ILE A 130 -10.78 -9.04 -6.55
C ILE A 130 -9.55 -8.17 -6.22
N GLY A 131 -9.69 -6.84 -6.18
CA GLY A 131 -8.60 -5.93 -5.80
C GLY A 131 -8.06 -6.21 -4.39
N THR A 132 -8.96 -6.51 -3.43
CA THR A 132 -8.57 -6.90 -2.07
C THR A 132 -7.74 -8.19 -2.09
N VAL A 133 -8.26 -9.26 -2.71
CA VAL A 133 -7.60 -10.56 -2.75
C VAL A 133 -6.25 -10.48 -3.48
N MET A 134 -6.19 -9.78 -4.61
CA MET A 134 -4.94 -9.57 -5.35
C MET A 134 -3.89 -8.91 -4.46
N THR A 135 -4.25 -7.86 -3.74
CA THR A 135 -3.31 -7.14 -2.87
C THR A 135 -2.84 -8.00 -1.69
N VAL A 136 -3.73 -8.81 -1.13
CA VAL A 136 -3.36 -9.79 -0.09
C VAL A 136 -2.40 -10.86 -0.62
N CYS A 137 -2.64 -11.37 -1.83
CA CYS A 137 -1.79 -12.38 -2.45
C CYS A 137 -0.41 -11.84 -2.83
N PHE A 138 -0.37 -10.66 -3.43
CA PHE A 138 0.90 -10.03 -3.85
C PHE A 138 1.63 -9.34 -2.71
N GLN A 139 0.96 -9.03 -1.61
CA GLN A 139 1.47 -8.21 -0.50
C GLN A 139 2.08 -6.88 -0.97
N SER A 140 1.62 -6.37 -2.10
CA SER A 140 2.12 -5.17 -2.76
C SER A 140 0.99 -4.43 -3.45
N SER A 141 0.63 -3.26 -2.92
CA SER A 141 -0.30 -2.34 -3.58
C SER A 141 0.24 -1.85 -4.92
N ALA A 142 1.54 -1.59 -5.03
CA ALA A 142 2.16 -1.19 -6.30
C ALA A 142 1.99 -2.26 -7.40
N ALA A 143 2.14 -3.55 -7.06
CA ALA A 143 1.91 -4.64 -8.02
C ALA A 143 0.44 -4.72 -8.43
N THR A 144 -0.49 -4.61 -7.49
CA THR A 144 -1.93 -4.60 -7.78
C THR A 144 -2.30 -3.41 -8.66
N MET A 145 -1.82 -2.20 -8.32
CA MET A 145 -2.04 -0.98 -9.12
C MET A 145 -1.49 -1.13 -10.55
N ALA A 146 -0.31 -1.72 -10.73
CA ALA A 146 0.27 -1.99 -12.04
C ALA A 146 -0.64 -2.88 -12.91
N ILE A 147 -1.22 -3.92 -12.31
CA ILE A 147 -2.16 -4.81 -13.00
C ILE A 147 -3.47 -4.09 -13.30
N ILE A 148 -3.99 -3.28 -12.38
CA ILE A 148 -5.20 -2.47 -12.62
C ILE A 148 -4.97 -1.52 -13.81
N MET A 149 -3.82 -0.81 -13.83
CA MET A 149 -3.45 0.07 -14.94
C MET A 149 -3.35 -0.68 -16.28
N LEU A 150 -2.84 -1.90 -16.25
CA LEU A 150 -2.77 -2.75 -17.44
C LEU A 150 -4.17 -3.16 -17.92
N LEU A 151 -5.00 -3.68 -17.03
CA LEU A 151 -6.36 -4.13 -17.36
C LEU A 151 -7.24 -3.02 -17.94
N ILE A 152 -7.08 -1.79 -17.43
CA ILE A 152 -7.84 -0.65 -17.94
C ILE A 152 -7.31 -0.15 -19.28
N THR A 153 -5.99 -0.12 -19.47
CA THR A 153 -5.39 0.37 -20.73
C THR A 153 -5.51 -0.61 -21.89
N THR A 154 -5.74 -1.90 -21.60
CA THR A 154 -6.04 -2.94 -22.59
C THR A 154 -7.53 -3.12 -22.84
N GLY A 155 -8.39 -2.38 -22.13
CA GLY A 155 -9.84 -2.43 -22.34
C GLY A 155 -10.53 -3.64 -21.70
N VAL A 156 -9.83 -4.43 -20.91
CA VAL A 156 -10.40 -5.61 -20.24
C VAL A 156 -11.45 -5.22 -19.22
N ILE A 157 -11.25 -4.10 -18.52
CA ILE A 157 -12.21 -3.57 -17.54
C ILE A 157 -12.44 -2.07 -17.76
N PRO A 158 -13.68 -1.57 -17.56
CA PRO A 158 -13.97 -0.15 -17.60
C PRO A 158 -13.45 0.58 -16.33
N PHE A 159 -13.30 1.91 -16.43
CA PHE A 159 -12.80 2.75 -15.32
C PHE A 159 -13.56 2.54 -14.01
N LYS A 160 -14.87 2.40 -14.06
CA LYS A 160 -15.71 2.13 -12.88
C LYS A 160 -15.25 0.89 -12.08
N LEU A 161 -14.89 -0.19 -12.76
CA LEU A 161 -14.45 -1.42 -12.11
C LEU A 161 -13.00 -1.35 -11.66
N ALA A 162 -12.14 -0.67 -12.42
CA ALA A 162 -10.78 -0.35 -11.98
C ALA A 162 -10.79 0.48 -10.68
N ALA A 163 -11.67 1.48 -10.58
CA ALA A 163 -11.86 2.27 -9.37
C ALA A 163 -12.32 1.39 -8.18
N ALA A 164 -13.22 0.43 -8.41
CA ALA A 164 -13.62 -0.53 -7.38
C ALA A 164 -12.44 -1.41 -6.92
N MET A 165 -11.59 -1.87 -7.85
CA MET A 165 -10.38 -2.63 -7.51
C MET A 165 -9.40 -1.80 -6.66
N ILE A 166 -9.24 -0.51 -6.95
CA ILE A 166 -8.40 0.40 -6.15
C ILE A 166 -8.94 0.51 -4.71
N LEU A 167 -10.26 0.61 -4.53
CA LEU A 167 -10.86 0.59 -3.18
C LEU A 167 -10.53 -0.73 -2.47
N GLY A 168 -10.63 -1.86 -3.16
CA GLY A 168 -10.25 -3.16 -2.63
C GLY A 168 -8.76 -3.28 -2.31
N GLU A 169 -7.88 -2.74 -3.16
CA GLU A 169 -6.44 -2.66 -2.95
C GLU A 169 -6.11 -2.00 -1.60
N ASN A 170 -6.76 -0.89 -1.28
CA ASN A 170 -6.55 -0.18 -0.02
C ASN A 170 -6.95 -1.03 1.20
N ILE A 171 -8.02 -1.84 1.12
CA ILE A 171 -8.37 -2.80 2.18
C ILE A 171 -7.31 -3.91 2.26
N GLY A 172 -6.95 -4.50 1.12
CA GLY A 172 -5.99 -5.61 1.07
C GLY A 172 -4.62 -5.26 1.65
N THR A 173 -4.19 -4.01 1.48
CA THR A 173 -2.93 -3.48 2.03
C THR A 173 -2.85 -3.60 3.55
N THR A 174 -3.98 -3.60 4.27
CA THR A 174 -4.02 -3.64 5.73
C THR A 174 -3.70 -5.02 6.31
N ILE A 175 -3.89 -6.09 5.54
CA ILE A 175 -3.78 -7.47 6.03
C ILE A 175 -2.35 -7.80 6.46
N ALA A 176 -1.34 -7.39 5.67
CA ALA A 176 0.07 -7.63 6.01
C ALA A 176 0.45 -7.04 7.37
N ALA A 177 0.00 -5.83 7.68
CA ALA A 177 0.24 -5.18 8.97
C ALA A 177 -0.46 -5.90 10.12
N ASN A 178 -1.69 -6.40 9.91
CA ASN A 178 -2.41 -7.18 10.93
C ASN A 178 -1.75 -8.53 11.20
N ILE A 179 -1.24 -9.21 10.17
CA ILE A 179 -0.47 -10.43 10.34
C ILE A 179 0.81 -10.15 11.15
N ALA A 180 1.57 -9.11 10.80
CA ALA A 180 2.77 -8.74 11.51
C ALA A 180 2.48 -8.37 12.99
N ALA A 181 1.37 -7.67 13.24
CA ALA A 181 0.96 -7.28 14.59
C ALA A 181 0.43 -8.45 15.45
N SER A 182 0.08 -9.59 14.84
CA SER A 182 -0.56 -10.72 15.55
C SER A 182 0.27 -11.25 16.71
N VAL A 183 1.59 -11.19 16.59
CA VAL A 183 2.56 -11.59 17.62
C VAL A 183 2.97 -10.45 18.54
N GLY A 184 2.52 -9.23 18.27
CA GLY A 184 2.82 -8.04 19.06
C GLY A 184 1.89 -7.86 20.28
N ASN A 185 2.19 -6.83 21.08
CA ASN A 185 1.36 -6.44 22.22
C ASN A 185 -0.01 -5.85 21.78
N THR A 186 -0.89 -5.60 22.72
CA THR A 186 -2.24 -5.07 22.48
C THR A 186 -2.22 -3.74 21.72
N THR A 187 -1.27 -2.85 22.02
CA THR A 187 -1.19 -1.53 21.35
C THR A 187 -0.73 -1.68 19.90
N ALA A 188 0.20 -2.58 19.60
CA ALA A 188 0.62 -2.92 18.25
C ALA A 188 -0.54 -3.47 17.41
N LYS A 189 -1.32 -4.40 17.98
CA LYS A 189 -2.54 -4.94 17.33
C LYS A 189 -3.56 -3.85 17.04
N ARG A 190 -3.77 -2.91 17.99
CA ARG A 190 -4.65 -1.75 17.80
C ARG A 190 -4.17 -0.82 16.69
N ALA A 191 -2.87 -0.58 16.58
CA ALA A 191 -2.29 0.23 15.51
C ALA A 191 -2.54 -0.38 14.12
N ALA A 192 -2.32 -1.69 13.97
CA ALA A 192 -2.62 -2.39 12.72
C ALA A 192 -4.13 -2.41 12.41
N MET A 193 -4.97 -2.63 13.43
CA MET A 193 -6.43 -2.57 13.27
C MET A 193 -6.91 -1.16 12.90
N ALA A 194 -6.26 -0.09 13.40
CA ALA A 194 -6.58 1.28 13.02
C ALA A 194 -6.37 1.52 11.52
N HIS A 195 -5.34 0.91 10.93
CA HIS A 195 -5.13 0.92 9.47
C HIS A 195 -6.32 0.30 8.73
N THR A 196 -6.82 -0.83 9.23
CA THR A 196 -8.01 -1.49 8.65
C THR A 196 -9.25 -0.64 8.79
N VAL A 197 -9.53 -0.10 9.99
CA VAL A 197 -10.68 0.77 10.25
C VAL A 197 -10.65 2.01 9.35
N PHE A 198 -9.48 2.64 9.20
CA PHE A 198 -9.27 3.78 8.32
C PHE A 198 -9.63 3.48 6.87
N ASN A 199 -9.12 2.37 6.32
CA ASN A 199 -9.37 2.02 4.91
C ASN A 199 -10.80 1.52 4.68
N VAL A 200 -11.35 0.71 5.57
CA VAL A 200 -12.74 0.23 5.47
C VAL A 200 -13.74 1.40 5.54
N PHE A 201 -13.53 2.33 6.48
CA PHE A 201 -14.37 3.54 6.54
C PHE A 201 -14.28 4.34 5.24
N GLY A 202 -13.06 4.54 4.72
CA GLY A 202 -12.82 5.21 3.45
C GLY A 202 -13.60 4.56 2.30
N VAL A 203 -13.50 3.25 2.19
CA VAL A 203 -14.22 2.49 1.15
C VAL A 203 -15.73 2.62 1.29
N LEU A 204 -16.26 2.56 2.51
CA LEU A 204 -17.72 2.63 2.74
C LEU A 204 -18.30 3.97 2.31
N TRP A 205 -17.67 5.10 2.67
CA TRP A 205 -18.22 6.41 2.29
C TRP A 205 -18.07 6.66 0.79
N VAL A 206 -16.97 6.22 0.15
CA VAL A 206 -16.82 6.34 -1.31
C VAL A 206 -17.85 5.47 -2.02
N LEU A 207 -18.11 4.24 -1.57
CA LEU A 207 -19.16 3.40 -2.15
C LEU A 207 -20.54 4.03 -2.03
N ALA A 208 -20.84 4.74 -0.93
CA ALA A 208 -22.11 5.42 -0.73
C ALA A 208 -22.36 6.54 -1.76
N ILE A 209 -21.30 7.19 -2.24
CA ILE A 209 -21.37 8.26 -3.26
C ILE A 209 -20.64 7.88 -4.55
N PHE A 210 -20.46 6.59 -4.82
CA PHE A 210 -19.56 6.08 -5.87
C PHE A 210 -19.76 6.72 -7.24
N PRO A 211 -21.01 6.83 -7.79
CA PRO A 211 -21.20 7.49 -9.09
C PRO A 211 -20.80 8.97 -9.06
N LEU A 212 -21.11 9.69 -7.97
CA LEU A 212 -20.75 11.09 -7.83
C LEU A 212 -19.23 11.26 -7.78
N PHE A 213 -18.55 10.38 -7.06
CA PHE A 213 -17.09 10.40 -6.95
C PHE A 213 -16.40 10.14 -8.29
N LEU A 214 -16.90 9.17 -9.08
CA LEU A 214 -16.38 8.89 -10.43
C LEU A 214 -16.62 10.05 -11.39
N ASN A 215 -17.81 10.67 -11.36
CA ASN A 215 -18.12 11.85 -12.18
C ASN A 215 -17.21 13.04 -11.82
N PHE A 216 -16.90 13.20 -10.53
CA PHE A 216 -15.96 14.25 -10.10
C PHE A 216 -14.55 14.00 -10.65
N ILE A 217 -14.08 12.75 -10.66
CA ILE A 217 -12.80 12.39 -11.29
C ILE A 217 -12.85 12.67 -12.80
N GLY A 218 -13.93 12.27 -13.47
CA GLY A 218 -14.15 12.55 -14.88
C GLY A 218 -14.08 14.05 -15.19
N PHE A 219 -14.71 14.88 -14.35
CA PHE A 219 -14.63 16.34 -14.45
C PHE A 219 -13.18 16.86 -14.31
N ILE A 220 -12.42 16.37 -13.32
CA ILE A 220 -11.01 16.76 -13.14
C ILE A 220 -10.20 16.41 -14.38
N ILE A 221 -10.31 15.18 -14.87
CA ILE A 221 -9.56 14.71 -16.03
C ILE A 221 -9.93 15.50 -17.30
N SER A 222 -11.23 15.69 -17.53
CA SER A 222 -11.70 16.47 -18.69
C SER A 222 -11.25 17.93 -18.64
N SER A 223 -11.09 18.51 -17.44
CA SER A 223 -10.57 19.86 -17.29
C SER A 223 -9.10 20.01 -17.68
N THR A 224 -8.36 18.90 -17.78
CA THR A 224 -6.98 18.88 -18.32
C THR A 224 -6.92 18.75 -19.84
N GLY A 225 -8.06 18.64 -20.52
CA GLY A 225 -8.14 18.44 -21.97
C GLY A 225 -8.10 16.97 -22.40
N LEU A 226 -8.11 16.02 -21.45
CA LEU A 226 -8.18 14.58 -21.72
C LEU A 226 -9.65 14.10 -21.79
N PRO A 227 -9.95 13.00 -22.52
CA PRO A 227 -11.29 12.43 -22.57
C PRO A 227 -11.82 12.03 -21.19
N ASP A 228 -13.15 12.11 -20.99
CA ASP A 228 -13.78 11.63 -19.75
C ASP A 228 -13.68 10.09 -19.65
N PRO A 229 -13.01 9.55 -18.60
CA PRO A 229 -12.82 8.11 -18.43
C PRO A 229 -14.13 7.33 -18.26
N ASN A 230 -15.22 7.99 -17.88
CA ASN A 230 -16.51 7.36 -17.68
C ASN A 230 -17.26 7.07 -19.01
N THR A 231 -16.92 7.79 -20.07
CA THR A 231 -17.58 7.70 -21.39
C THR A 231 -16.63 7.30 -22.51
N THR A 232 -15.36 7.05 -22.17
CA THR A 232 -14.31 6.74 -23.15
C THR A 232 -14.55 5.41 -23.83
N ASP A 233 -14.52 5.40 -25.17
CA ASP A 233 -14.57 4.21 -26.00
C ASP A 233 -13.17 3.76 -26.38
N LEU A 234 -12.77 2.58 -25.92
CA LEU A 234 -11.46 1.99 -26.19
C LEU A 234 -11.32 1.44 -27.61
N THR A 235 -12.40 1.39 -28.38
CA THR A 235 -12.38 0.99 -29.79
C THR A 235 -11.95 2.14 -30.72
N ASP A 236 -11.87 3.38 -30.22
CA ASP A 236 -11.37 4.53 -30.96
C ASP A 236 -9.85 4.46 -31.13
N THR A 237 -9.43 3.87 -32.23
CA THR A 237 -7.99 3.70 -32.56
C THR A 237 -7.31 5.04 -32.91
N ALA A 238 -8.05 6.05 -33.33
CA ALA A 238 -7.48 7.36 -33.73
C ALA A 238 -6.96 8.14 -32.52
N ASN A 239 -7.56 7.96 -31.32
CA ASN A 239 -7.20 8.65 -30.10
C ASN A 239 -6.62 7.70 -29.01
N SER A 240 -6.16 6.53 -29.41
CA SER A 240 -5.73 5.45 -28.50
C SER A 240 -4.77 5.91 -27.39
N ASP A 241 -3.73 6.68 -27.70
CA ASP A 241 -2.75 7.10 -26.69
C ASP A 241 -3.31 8.15 -25.72
N THR A 242 -4.13 9.07 -26.21
CA THR A 242 -4.81 10.07 -25.36
C THR A 242 -5.82 9.40 -24.43
N ILE A 243 -6.53 8.40 -24.93
CA ILE A 243 -7.46 7.58 -24.14
C ILE A 243 -6.72 6.81 -23.06
N LYS A 244 -5.63 6.11 -23.38
CA LYS A 244 -4.81 5.39 -22.40
C LYS A 244 -4.26 6.34 -21.32
N MET A 245 -3.80 7.52 -21.71
CA MET A 245 -3.32 8.53 -20.77
C MET A 245 -4.44 9.01 -19.85
N SER A 246 -5.64 9.27 -20.38
CA SER A 246 -6.82 9.62 -19.59
C SER A 246 -7.11 8.54 -18.54
N LEU A 247 -7.17 7.28 -18.95
CA LEU A 247 -7.47 6.16 -18.05
C LEU A 247 -6.41 5.99 -16.95
N LEU A 248 -5.12 6.10 -17.30
CA LEU A 248 -4.01 6.02 -16.33
C LEU A 248 -4.08 7.16 -15.30
N TYR A 249 -4.31 8.38 -15.77
CA TYR A 249 -4.42 9.52 -14.87
C TYR A 249 -5.69 9.46 -14.02
N SER A 250 -6.77 8.87 -14.54
CA SER A 250 -8.02 8.68 -13.80
C SER A 250 -7.87 7.72 -12.64
N VAL A 251 -7.24 6.55 -12.84
CA VAL A 251 -7.02 5.59 -11.75
C VAL A 251 -6.05 6.14 -10.71
N THR A 252 -5.04 6.89 -11.13
CA THR A 252 -4.07 7.52 -10.24
C THR A 252 -4.72 8.66 -9.44
N THR A 253 -5.54 9.48 -10.10
CA THR A 253 -6.32 10.55 -9.46
C THR A 253 -7.33 9.97 -8.47
N MET A 254 -8.02 8.88 -8.85
CA MET A 254 -8.92 8.13 -7.96
C MET A 254 -8.21 7.71 -6.69
N HIS A 255 -7.04 7.07 -6.82
CA HIS A 255 -6.24 6.60 -5.68
C HIS A 255 -5.79 7.76 -4.79
N THR A 256 -5.34 8.86 -5.38
CA THR A 256 -4.87 10.05 -4.66
C THR A 256 -6.02 10.74 -3.94
N LEU A 257 -7.12 11.04 -4.64
CA LEU A 257 -8.29 11.70 -4.04
C LEU A 257 -8.89 10.88 -2.92
N PHE A 258 -9.01 9.56 -3.09
CA PHE A 258 -9.46 8.66 -2.05
C PHE A 258 -8.61 8.79 -0.78
N ASN A 259 -7.30 8.59 -0.89
CA ASN A 259 -6.41 8.59 0.29
C ASN A 259 -6.28 9.97 0.94
N VAL A 260 -6.17 11.04 0.13
CA VAL A 260 -6.08 12.41 0.65
C VAL A 260 -7.38 12.81 1.34
N THR A 261 -8.54 12.61 0.68
CA THR A 261 -9.83 12.99 1.26
C THR A 261 -10.14 12.18 2.52
N ASN A 262 -9.89 10.87 2.48
CA ASN A 262 -10.09 10.01 3.65
C ASN A 262 -9.21 10.45 4.83
N THR A 263 -7.95 10.82 4.58
CA THR A 263 -7.06 11.36 5.61
C THR A 263 -7.56 12.70 6.13
N LEU A 264 -7.93 13.64 5.26
CA LEU A 264 -8.43 14.96 5.67
C LEU A 264 -9.71 14.87 6.52
N ILE A 265 -10.56 13.89 6.23
CA ILE A 265 -11.76 13.63 7.04
C ILE A 265 -11.35 13.02 8.38
N LEU A 266 -10.57 11.94 8.38
CA LEU A 266 -10.36 11.10 9.55
C LEU A 266 -9.26 11.59 10.50
N ILE A 267 -8.40 12.54 10.09
CA ILE A 267 -7.36 13.09 10.96
C ILE A 267 -7.96 13.77 12.22
N TRP A 268 -9.14 14.33 12.09
CA TRP A 268 -9.88 14.96 13.19
C TRP A 268 -10.57 13.94 14.11
N PHE A 269 -10.65 12.67 13.68
CA PHE A 269 -11.33 11.58 14.36
C PHE A 269 -10.37 10.54 14.94
N ILE A 270 -9.07 10.85 15.08
CA ILE A 270 -8.09 9.95 15.68
C ILE A 270 -8.54 9.41 17.05
N PRO A 271 -9.07 10.25 17.99
CA PRO A 271 -9.55 9.74 19.28
C PRO A 271 -10.72 8.76 19.16
N GLN A 272 -11.58 8.93 18.15
CA GLN A 272 -12.69 8.02 17.90
C GLN A 272 -12.18 6.68 17.31
N ILE A 273 -11.19 6.74 16.41
CA ILE A 273 -10.53 5.54 15.88
C ILE A 273 -9.87 4.78 17.03
N GLU A 274 -9.16 5.44 17.95
CA GLU A 274 -8.58 4.80 19.13
C GLU A 274 -9.63 4.10 20.00
N LYS A 275 -10.80 4.71 20.20
CA LYS A 275 -11.91 4.09 20.93
C LYS A 275 -12.44 2.85 20.21
N ILE A 276 -12.63 2.94 18.89
CA ILE A 276 -13.12 1.82 18.05
C ILE A 276 -12.15 0.64 18.14
N VAL A 277 -10.86 0.87 17.91
CA VAL A 277 -9.88 -0.22 17.92
C VAL A 277 -9.64 -0.77 19.33
N SER A 278 -9.83 0.05 20.38
CA SER A 278 -9.77 -0.40 21.77
C SER A 278 -10.98 -1.24 22.16
N TRP A 279 -12.13 -1.01 21.54
CA TRP A 279 -13.32 -1.83 21.67
C TRP A 279 -13.17 -3.17 20.92
N ILE A 280 -12.64 -3.14 19.69
CA ILE A 280 -12.39 -4.35 18.89
C ILE A 280 -11.32 -5.23 19.54
N ILE A 281 -10.27 -4.62 20.09
CA ILE A 281 -9.14 -5.30 20.73
C ILE A 281 -9.07 -4.80 22.18
N PRO A 282 -9.80 -5.42 23.12
CA PRO A 282 -9.80 -5.01 24.51
C PRO A 282 -8.42 -5.22 25.16
N ALA A 283 -8.14 -4.47 26.21
CA ALA A 283 -6.96 -4.71 27.02
C ALA A 283 -7.03 -6.09 27.68
N PRO A 284 -5.93 -6.83 27.77
CA PRO A 284 -5.89 -8.08 28.49
C PRO A 284 -6.27 -7.85 29.97
N LYS A 285 -6.94 -8.84 30.58
CA LYS A 285 -7.33 -8.77 32.00
C LYS A 285 -6.11 -8.74 32.94
N GLU A 286 -5.02 -9.33 32.52
CA GLU A 286 -3.72 -9.24 33.18
C GLU A 286 -2.89 -8.17 32.48
N LYS A 287 -2.24 -7.29 33.25
CA LYS A 287 -1.33 -6.30 32.69
C LYS A 287 -0.19 -7.03 31.99
N GLU A 288 -0.12 -6.92 30.67
CA GLU A 288 1.08 -7.33 29.93
C GLU A 288 2.25 -6.53 30.48
N VAL A 289 3.12 -7.16 31.25
CA VAL A 289 4.37 -6.56 31.75
C VAL A 289 5.44 -6.74 30.68
N PHE A 290 5.14 -6.32 29.44
CA PHE A 290 6.17 -6.20 28.43
C PHE A 290 6.78 -4.80 28.60
N ARG A 291 7.83 -4.71 29.38
CA ARG A 291 8.67 -3.53 29.49
C ARG A 291 10.03 -3.89 28.93
N LEU A 292 10.50 -3.08 28.00
CA LEU A 292 11.92 -3.08 27.68
C LEU A 292 12.69 -2.86 28.98
N LYS A 293 13.71 -3.65 29.22
CA LYS A 293 14.41 -3.65 30.50
C LYS A 293 15.35 -2.44 30.62
N TYR A 294 15.97 -2.07 29.52
CA TYR A 294 16.99 -1.03 29.45
C TYR A 294 16.46 0.25 28.83
N ILE A 295 15.57 0.19 27.85
CA ILE A 295 14.93 1.37 27.27
C ILE A 295 13.73 1.77 28.12
N GLN A 296 13.93 2.72 29.03
CA GLN A 296 12.86 3.29 29.83
C GLN A 296 12.31 4.52 29.11
N GLY A 297 11.14 4.40 28.46
CA GLY A 297 10.49 5.45 27.64
C GLY A 297 10.40 6.80 28.33
N GLY A 298 11.46 7.61 28.20
CA GLY A 298 11.57 9.02 28.58
C GLY A 298 12.21 9.80 27.44
N PRO A 299 12.23 11.14 27.49
CA PRO A 299 12.97 11.93 26.51
C PRO A 299 14.45 11.56 26.64
N LEU A 300 14.96 10.82 25.64
CA LEU A 300 16.35 10.37 25.59
C LEU A 300 17.27 11.59 25.54
N SER A 301 18.11 11.75 26.54
CA SER A 301 18.88 12.97 26.76
C SER A 301 20.05 13.13 25.79
N THR A 302 20.55 12.05 25.18
CA THR A 302 21.60 12.06 24.15
C THR A 302 21.47 10.85 23.21
N ALA A 303 21.94 11.01 21.96
CA ALA A 303 21.92 9.93 20.96
C ALA A 303 22.82 8.73 21.37
N GLU A 304 23.92 9.00 22.08
CA GLU A 304 24.86 7.97 22.55
C GLU A 304 24.22 7.09 23.64
N LEU A 305 23.51 7.70 24.61
CA LEU A 305 22.82 6.96 25.68
C LEU A 305 21.70 6.08 25.08
N SER A 306 21.00 6.57 24.08
CA SER A 306 19.96 5.81 23.37
C SER A 306 20.52 4.60 22.62
N LEU A 307 21.72 4.72 22.08
CA LEU A 307 22.38 3.65 21.36
C LEU A 307 22.84 2.55 22.32
N ASP A 308 23.41 2.91 23.47
CA ASP A 308 23.85 1.99 24.52
C ASP A 308 22.67 1.24 25.15
N GLU A 309 21.58 1.95 25.45
CA GLU A 309 20.32 1.32 25.92
C GLU A 309 19.74 0.34 24.88
N ALA A 310 19.77 0.69 23.60
CA ALA A 310 19.31 -0.18 22.52
C ALA A 310 20.21 -1.43 22.37
N GLU A 311 21.52 -1.28 22.48
CA GLU A 311 22.48 -2.39 22.43
C GLU A 311 22.25 -3.36 23.61
N GLN A 312 22.07 -2.85 24.80
CA GLN A 312 21.77 -3.66 25.98
C GLN A 312 20.43 -4.40 25.85
N GLU A 313 19.43 -3.77 25.25
CA GLU A 313 18.12 -4.42 25.02
C GLU A 313 18.23 -5.54 23.96
N ILE A 314 19.03 -5.35 22.92
CA ILE A 314 19.30 -6.39 21.92
C ILE A 314 20.01 -7.59 22.53
N VAL A 315 21.01 -7.36 23.39
CA VAL A 315 21.70 -8.45 24.10
C VAL A 315 20.73 -9.19 25.00
N HIS A 316 19.90 -8.48 25.75
CA HIS A 316 18.89 -9.09 26.61
C HIS A 316 17.85 -9.90 25.83
N PHE A 317 17.42 -9.40 24.68
CA PHE A 317 16.51 -10.15 23.79
C PHE A 317 17.18 -11.44 23.27
N ALA A 318 18.45 -11.37 22.89
CA ALA A 318 19.20 -12.55 22.46
C ALA A 318 19.33 -13.60 23.60
N GLU A 319 19.52 -13.18 24.84
CA GLU A 319 19.53 -14.07 26.01
C GLU A 319 18.18 -14.75 26.24
N ILE A 320 17.07 -14.02 26.12
CA ILE A 320 15.71 -14.59 26.23
C ILE A 320 15.51 -15.65 25.13
N CYS A 321 15.81 -15.33 23.88
CA CYS A 321 15.70 -16.27 22.78
C CYS A 321 16.56 -17.52 22.98
N TYR A 322 17.78 -17.37 23.47
CA TYR A 322 18.68 -18.49 23.76
C TYR A 322 18.09 -19.41 24.84
N ASN A 323 17.53 -18.82 25.92
CA ASN A 323 16.91 -19.59 27.01
C ASN A 323 15.63 -20.31 26.54
N ASP A 324 14.80 -19.64 25.73
CA ASP A 324 13.58 -20.23 25.16
C ASP A 324 13.90 -21.42 24.25
N PHE A 325 14.96 -21.32 23.42
CA PHE A 325 15.48 -22.48 22.68
C PHE A 325 15.95 -23.60 23.58
N GLY A 326 16.54 -23.29 24.74
CA GLY A 326 16.91 -24.26 25.74
C GLY A 326 15.71 -25.01 26.31
N TYR A 327 14.64 -24.29 26.65
CA TYR A 327 13.38 -24.89 27.14
C TYR A 327 12.68 -25.74 26.09
N MET A 328 12.63 -25.28 24.83
CA MET A 328 12.06 -26.07 23.73
C MET A 328 12.83 -27.37 23.50
N ARG A 329 14.16 -27.34 23.58
CA ARG A 329 15.00 -28.53 23.46
C ARG A 329 14.74 -29.55 24.60
N GLN A 330 14.51 -29.06 25.83
CA GLN A 330 14.16 -29.92 26.97
C GLN A 330 12.76 -30.51 26.85
N ALA A 331 11.82 -29.86 26.20
CA ALA A 331 10.46 -30.35 25.99
C ALA A 331 10.34 -31.40 24.86
N ILE A 332 11.37 -31.55 24.03
CA ILE A 332 11.40 -32.50 22.89
C ILE A 332 12.16 -33.79 23.27
N VAL A 333 12.93 -33.78 24.36
CA VAL A 333 13.63 -34.95 24.91
C VAL A 333 12.81 -35.56 26.05
#